data_42a0265ee05bd62cd303999b30613688
#
_entry.id   42a0265ee05bd62cd303999b30613688
#
_cell.length_a   1.000
_cell.length_b   1.000
_cell.length_c   1.000
_cell.angle_alpha   90.00
_cell.angle_beta   90.00
_cell.angle_gamma   90.00
#
_symmetry.space_group_name_H-M   'P 1'
#
loop_
_entity.id
_entity.type
_entity.pdbx_description
1 polymer ?
#
loop_
_entity_poly.entity_id
_entity_poly.type
_entity_poly.pdbx_seq_one_letter_code
_entity_poly.pdbx_strand_id
1 'polypeptide(L)'
;AAKWSCSRIIVAAPLLSILDQNAQVIRDYIGDDALILEHHSNLAEPKETPERLQELELLTASWSAPIIITTLVQLLNTCFSGRTSAIRRFHALCGSVIVIDEVQTVPGKMLTLFNLAVNFLSEVCGATIVLCSATQPCLEAADHPLHRQPVDLVPQQKALWDVFKRTDIQNAGCARLEELPQIVMEALSSCDSLLVVCNTKKEAAFLFESLQAENCRCFHLSAAMCVQHRRETLQAL
;
A
#
# COMPACT_ATOMS: atom_id res chain seq x y z
N ALA A 1 6.12 -12.52 -17.80
CA ALA A 1 7.54 -12.15 -17.93
C ALA A 1 8.18 -12.75 -19.19
N ALA A 2 8.09 -14.05 -19.41
CA ALA A 2 8.77 -14.72 -20.54
C ALA A 2 8.39 -14.18 -21.93
N LYS A 3 7.18 -13.66 -22.12
CA LYS A 3 6.70 -13.14 -23.41
C LYS A 3 7.22 -11.72 -23.73
N TRP A 4 7.69 -10.97 -22.71
CA TRP A 4 8.02 -9.55 -22.83
C TRP A 4 9.48 -9.23 -22.47
N SER A 5 10.34 -10.22 -22.31
CA SER A 5 11.77 -10.06 -21.95
C SER A 5 12.01 -9.23 -20.67
N CYS A 6 11.03 -9.18 -19.76
CA CYS A 6 11.19 -8.45 -18.51
C CYS A 6 12.05 -9.27 -17.53
N SER A 7 13.06 -8.62 -16.95
CA SER A 7 14.03 -9.28 -16.08
C SER A 7 13.54 -9.40 -14.63
N ARG A 8 12.66 -8.51 -14.18
CA ARG A 8 12.18 -8.44 -12.79
C ARG A 8 10.77 -7.93 -12.69
N ILE A 9 10.13 -8.26 -11.57
CA ILE A 9 8.85 -7.68 -11.15
C ILE A 9 9.10 -6.95 -9.84
N ILE A 10 8.71 -5.69 -9.76
CA ILE A 10 8.82 -4.87 -8.56
C ILE A 10 7.42 -4.43 -8.16
N VAL A 11 7.01 -4.77 -6.94
CA VAL A 11 5.71 -4.37 -6.38
C VAL A 11 5.95 -3.35 -5.29
N ALA A 12 5.41 -2.15 -5.48
CA ALA A 12 5.55 -1.04 -4.53
C ALA A 12 4.18 -0.65 -3.99
N ALA A 13 4.01 -0.63 -2.66
CA ALA A 13 2.80 -0.19 -2.00
C ALA A 13 3.10 0.83 -0.88
N PRO A 14 2.13 1.69 -0.49
CA PRO A 14 2.37 2.75 0.49
C PRO A 14 2.40 2.26 1.93
N LEU A 15 1.72 1.14 2.23
CA LEU A 15 1.51 0.64 3.59
C LEU A 15 2.15 -0.73 3.81
N LEU A 16 2.85 -0.89 4.93
CA LEU A 16 3.52 -2.14 5.29
C LEU A 16 2.55 -3.33 5.44
N SER A 17 1.35 -3.11 5.99
CA SER A 17 0.34 -4.16 6.14
C SER A 17 -0.16 -4.71 4.80
N ILE A 18 -0.24 -3.87 3.78
CA ILE A 18 -0.60 -4.29 2.42
C ILE A 18 0.57 -5.06 1.79
N LEU A 19 1.80 -4.62 2.04
CA LEU A 19 2.99 -5.32 1.56
C LEU A 19 3.09 -6.73 2.14
N ASP A 20 2.88 -6.89 3.45
CA ASP A 20 2.88 -8.20 4.11
C ASP A 20 1.83 -9.15 3.52
N GLN A 21 0.61 -8.65 3.26
CA GLN A 21 -0.45 -9.42 2.60
C GLN A 21 -0.11 -9.78 1.16
N ASN A 22 0.35 -8.82 0.37
CA ASN A 22 0.74 -9.04 -1.02
C ASN A 22 1.92 -10.02 -1.10
N ALA A 23 2.89 -9.91 -0.19
CA ALA A 23 4.02 -10.83 -0.12
C ALA A 23 3.56 -12.27 0.12
N GLN A 24 2.63 -12.48 1.06
CA GLN A 24 2.09 -13.81 1.33
C GLN A 24 1.36 -14.39 0.11
N VAL A 25 0.49 -13.61 -0.53
CA VAL A 25 -0.22 -14.05 -1.74
C VAL A 25 0.75 -14.40 -2.86
N ILE A 26 1.79 -13.58 -3.06
CA ILE A 26 2.82 -13.84 -4.09
C ILE A 26 3.60 -15.11 -3.77
N ARG A 27 3.97 -15.35 -2.50
CA ARG A 27 4.63 -16.58 -2.05
C ARG A 27 3.78 -17.82 -2.33
N ASP A 28 2.52 -17.76 -1.98
CA ASP A 28 1.58 -18.87 -2.20
C ASP A 28 1.43 -19.20 -3.69
N TYR A 29 1.49 -18.20 -4.56
CA TYR A 29 1.42 -18.38 -6.01
C TYR A 29 2.71 -18.90 -6.63
N ILE A 30 3.87 -18.43 -6.16
CA ILE A 30 5.19 -18.75 -6.74
C ILE A 30 5.70 -20.08 -6.18
N GLY A 31 5.46 -20.36 -4.89
CA GLY A 31 5.92 -21.58 -4.22
C GLY A 31 7.43 -21.68 -4.00
N ASP A 32 8.18 -20.60 -4.22
CA ASP A 32 9.62 -20.51 -4.02
C ASP A 32 10.01 -19.16 -3.42
N ASP A 33 10.28 -19.16 -2.12
CA ASP A 33 10.67 -17.97 -1.35
C ASP A 33 12.02 -17.38 -1.77
N ALA A 34 12.91 -18.19 -2.36
CA ALA A 34 14.22 -17.72 -2.81
C ALA A 34 14.14 -16.70 -3.95
N LEU A 35 13.02 -16.66 -4.67
CA LEU A 35 12.78 -15.71 -5.76
C LEU A 35 12.27 -14.35 -5.30
N ILE A 36 11.86 -14.22 -4.03
CA ILE A 36 11.16 -13.06 -3.50
C ILE A 36 12.04 -12.34 -2.49
N LEU A 37 12.27 -11.06 -2.72
CA LEU A 37 12.93 -10.15 -1.79
C LEU A 37 11.92 -9.13 -1.28
N GLU A 38 11.70 -9.11 0.02
CA GLU A 38 11.02 -7.99 0.67
C GLU A 38 12.05 -6.95 1.11
N HIS A 39 11.75 -5.68 0.84
CA HIS A 39 12.61 -4.57 1.26
C HIS A 39 11.78 -3.42 1.83
N HIS A 40 11.55 -3.49 3.14
CA HIS A 40 10.89 -2.44 3.92
C HIS A 40 11.44 -2.40 5.36
N SER A 41 11.03 -1.42 6.15
CA SER A 41 11.61 -1.13 7.48
C SER A 41 11.35 -2.17 8.58
N ASN A 42 10.51 -3.18 8.35
CA ASN A 42 10.12 -4.17 9.36
C ASN A 42 10.84 -5.53 9.25
N LEU A 43 11.85 -5.64 8.40
CA LEU A 43 12.56 -6.90 8.13
C LEU A 43 13.65 -7.25 9.16
N ALA A 44 13.40 -7.08 10.42
CA ALA A 44 14.24 -7.66 11.47
C ALA A 44 13.48 -8.82 12.11
N GLU A 45 13.53 -10.02 11.52
CA GLU A 45 13.17 -11.22 12.25
C GLU A 45 14.34 -11.66 13.14
N PRO A 46 14.17 -11.79 14.47
CA PRO A 46 15.25 -12.08 15.42
C PRO A 46 15.80 -13.53 15.34
N LYS A 47 15.42 -14.32 14.34
CA LYS A 47 15.71 -15.76 14.26
C LYS A 47 16.58 -16.19 13.09
N GLU A 48 17.10 -15.27 12.29
CA GLU A 48 17.95 -15.63 11.15
C GLU A 48 19.41 -15.84 11.55
N THR A 49 20.07 -16.77 10.87
CA THR A 49 21.51 -17.00 11.05
C THR A 49 22.33 -15.81 10.53
N PRO A 50 23.54 -15.55 11.07
CA PRO A 50 24.37 -14.44 10.59
C PRO A 50 24.69 -14.50 9.09
N GLU A 51 24.82 -15.70 8.52
CA GLU A 51 25.06 -15.90 7.09
C GLU A 51 23.84 -15.48 6.27
N ARG A 52 22.64 -15.79 6.74
CA ARG A 52 21.38 -15.43 6.07
C ARG A 52 21.16 -13.92 6.12
N LEU A 53 21.51 -13.27 7.23
CA LEU A 53 21.43 -11.81 7.34
C LEU A 53 22.37 -11.12 6.35
N GLN A 54 23.62 -11.60 6.18
CA GLN A 54 24.54 -11.07 5.18
C GLN A 54 24.02 -11.24 3.75
N GLU A 55 23.46 -12.38 3.43
CA GLU A 55 22.86 -12.65 2.12
C GLU A 55 21.70 -11.68 1.86
N LEU A 56 20.80 -11.48 2.81
CA LEU A 56 19.68 -10.53 2.73
C LEU A 56 20.15 -9.10 2.57
N GLU A 57 21.21 -8.71 3.28
CA GLU A 57 21.81 -7.37 3.13
C GLU A 57 22.34 -7.15 1.70
N LEU A 58 23.01 -8.13 1.12
CA LEU A 58 23.52 -8.08 -0.25
C LEU A 58 22.38 -8.02 -1.27
N LEU A 59 21.36 -8.87 -1.12
CA LEU A 59 20.17 -8.86 -1.98
C LEU A 59 19.43 -7.52 -1.88
N THR A 60 19.27 -6.99 -0.68
CA THR A 60 18.63 -5.70 -0.41
C THR A 60 19.46 -4.53 -0.96
N ALA A 61 20.78 -4.61 -0.88
CA ALA A 61 21.68 -3.56 -1.41
C ALA A 61 21.64 -3.48 -2.93
N SER A 62 21.39 -4.58 -3.63
CA SER A 62 21.43 -4.65 -5.10
C SER A 62 20.09 -4.87 -5.78
N TRP A 63 19.05 -5.31 -5.05
CA TRP A 63 17.78 -5.74 -5.62
C TRP A 63 17.94 -6.80 -6.72
N SER A 64 18.76 -7.81 -6.43
CA SER A 64 19.11 -8.84 -7.42
C SER A 64 18.03 -9.91 -7.57
N ALA A 65 17.06 -10.01 -6.67
CA ALA A 65 15.99 -11.00 -6.75
C ALA A 65 15.07 -10.76 -7.96
N PRO A 66 14.47 -11.82 -8.52
CA PRO A 66 13.51 -11.71 -9.62
C PRO A 66 12.23 -10.96 -9.26
N ILE A 67 11.76 -11.09 -8.01
CA ILE A 67 10.57 -10.43 -7.49
C ILE A 67 10.98 -9.60 -6.28
N ILE A 68 10.63 -8.31 -6.30
CA ILE A 68 10.96 -7.37 -5.24
C ILE A 68 9.66 -6.76 -4.73
N ILE A 69 9.43 -6.86 -3.44
CA ILE A 69 8.29 -6.25 -2.75
C ILE A 69 8.83 -5.15 -1.86
N THR A 70 8.38 -3.92 -2.08
CA THR A 70 8.96 -2.76 -1.41
C THR A 70 7.93 -1.66 -1.17
N THR A 71 8.32 -0.62 -0.44
CA THR A 71 7.47 0.56 -0.27
C THR A 71 7.66 1.54 -1.42
N LEU A 72 6.60 2.33 -1.71
CA LEU A 72 6.69 3.43 -2.66
C LEU A 72 7.82 4.43 -2.30
N VAL A 73 8.04 4.64 -1.00
CA VAL A 73 9.13 5.49 -0.50
C VAL A 73 10.51 4.94 -0.91
N GLN A 74 10.72 3.62 -0.78
CA GLN A 74 11.98 3.00 -1.19
C GLN A 74 12.19 3.04 -2.70
N LEU A 75 11.12 2.85 -3.48
CA LEU A 75 11.16 2.99 -4.93
C LEU A 75 11.59 4.42 -5.34
N LEU A 76 10.95 5.44 -4.80
CA LEU A 76 11.29 6.84 -5.08
C LEU A 76 12.69 7.22 -4.55
N ASN A 77 13.08 6.70 -3.38
CA ASN A 77 14.44 6.88 -2.89
C ASN A 77 15.49 6.25 -3.83
N THR A 78 15.17 5.13 -4.45
CA THR A 78 16.06 4.51 -5.45
C THR A 78 16.23 5.40 -6.68
N CYS A 79 15.19 6.14 -7.07
CA CYS A 79 15.26 7.07 -8.20
C CYS A 79 15.99 8.39 -7.88
N PHE A 80 15.79 8.94 -6.68
CA PHE A 80 16.18 10.33 -6.37
C PHE A 80 17.25 10.49 -5.27
N SER A 81 17.56 9.43 -4.53
CA SER A 81 18.55 9.54 -3.46
C SER A 81 19.99 9.46 -4.02
N GLY A 82 20.84 10.38 -3.59
CA GLY A 82 22.28 10.34 -3.86
C GLY A 82 23.08 9.31 -3.06
N ARG A 83 22.42 8.47 -2.25
CA ARG A 83 23.11 7.45 -1.44
C ARG A 83 23.57 6.28 -2.32
N THR A 84 24.79 5.79 -2.09
CA THR A 84 25.38 4.68 -2.85
C THR A 84 24.51 3.42 -2.86
N SER A 85 23.86 3.11 -1.75
CA SER A 85 22.94 1.96 -1.66
C SER A 85 21.70 2.11 -2.58
N ALA A 86 21.17 3.32 -2.73
CA ALA A 86 20.06 3.58 -3.66
C ALA A 86 20.53 3.49 -5.11
N ILE A 87 21.69 4.06 -5.44
CA ILE A 87 22.25 4.00 -6.80
C ILE A 87 22.51 2.56 -7.23
N ARG A 88 22.98 1.70 -6.32
CA ARG A 88 23.20 0.28 -6.64
C ARG A 88 21.94 -0.45 -7.05
N ARG A 89 20.78 -0.08 -6.50
CA ARG A 89 19.48 -0.70 -6.82
C ARG A 89 18.91 -0.24 -8.13
N PHE A 90 19.35 0.92 -8.62
CA PHE A 90 18.74 1.57 -9.79
C PHE A 90 18.75 0.67 -11.03
N HIS A 91 19.79 -0.13 -11.24
CA HIS A 91 19.87 -1.06 -12.37
C HIS A 91 18.72 -2.08 -12.39
N ALA A 92 18.17 -2.44 -11.22
CA ALA A 92 17.07 -3.38 -11.10
C ALA A 92 15.75 -2.83 -11.67
N LEU A 93 15.62 -1.53 -11.81
CA LEU A 93 14.47 -0.86 -12.39
C LEU A 93 14.46 -0.94 -13.92
N CYS A 94 15.63 -1.11 -14.55
CA CYS A 94 15.76 -1.16 -16.00
C CYS A 94 15.18 -2.47 -16.55
N GLY A 95 14.29 -2.36 -17.57
CA GLY A 95 13.66 -3.51 -18.21
C GLY A 95 12.77 -4.34 -17.28
N SER A 96 12.33 -3.78 -16.16
CA SER A 96 11.44 -4.43 -15.19
C SER A 96 9.97 -4.11 -15.43
N VAL A 97 9.09 -4.90 -14.81
CA VAL A 97 7.68 -4.54 -14.59
C VAL A 97 7.56 -3.97 -13.18
N ILE A 98 7.10 -2.73 -13.07
CA ILE A 98 6.93 -2.04 -11.79
C ILE A 98 5.44 -1.83 -11.55
N VAL A 99 4.90 -2.53 -10.57
CA VAL A 99 3.52 -2.40 -10.11
C VAL A 99 3.49 -1.43 -8.94
N ILE A 100 2.78 -0.33 -9.09
CA ILE A 100 2.61 0.68 -8.03
C ILE A 100 1.16 0.62 -7.57
N ASP A 101 0.98 0.11 -6.37
CA ASP A 101 -0.33 -0.05 -5.75
C ASP A 101 -0.73 1.19 -4.95
N GLU A 102 -2.04 1.44 -4.86
CA GLU A 102 -2.63 2.58 -4.15
C GLU A 102 -2.01 3.93 -4.57
N VAL A 103 -1.84 4.14 -5.88
CA VAL A 103 -1.15 5.33 -6.43
C VAL A 103 -1.78 6.65 -5.99
N GLN A 104 -3.07 6.67 -5.63
CA GLN A 104 -3.75 7.87 -5.11
C GLN A 104 -3.21 8.35 -3.76
N THR A 105 -2.41 7.53 -3.07
CA THR A 105 -1.77 7.92 -1.80
C THR A 105 -0.54 8.81 -1.98
N VAL A 106 -0.07 8.99 -3.21
CA VAL A 106 1.05 9.90 -3.52
C VAL A 106 0.63 11.33 -3.13
N PRO A 107 1.35 11.97 -2.18
CA PRO A 107 1.00 13.33 -1.78
C PRO A 107 1.08 14.30 -2.96
N GLY A 108 0.14 15.26 -3.07
CA GLY A 108 0.07 16.21 -4.17
C GLY A 108 1.39 16.95 -4.44
N LYS A 109 2.12 17.34 -3.39
CA LYS A 109 3.45 17.97 -3.49
C LYS A 109 4.55 17.07 -4.07
N MET A 110 4.31 15.77 -4.16
CA MET A 110 5.25 14.79 -4.72
C MET A 110 4.85 14.32 -6.12
N LEU A 111 3.69 14.71 -6.63
CA LEU A 111 3.19 14.26 -7.94
C LEU A 111 4.16 14.58 -9.08
N THR A 112 4.77 15.77 -9.06
CA THR A 112 5.77 16.15 -10.06
C THR A 112 6.97 15.20 -10.07
N LEU A 113 7.54 14.89 -8.91
CA LEU A 113 8.66 13.94 -8.81
C LEU A 113 8.24 12.52 -9.20
N PHE A 114 7.03 12.12 -8.80
CA PHE A 114 6.47 10.83 -9.16
C PHE A 114 6.33 10.70 -10.69
N ASN A 115 5.72 11.68 -11.35
CA ASN A 115 5.56 11.67 -12.80
C ASN A 115 6.91 11.69 -13.54
N LEU A 116 7.88 12.47 -13.06
CA LEU A 116 9.25 12.46 -13.61
C LEU A 116 9.90 11.09 -13.51
N ALA A 117 9.75 10.40 -12.35
CA ALA A 117 10.24 9.04 -12.19
C ALA A 117 9.57 8.06 -13.16
N VAL A 118 8.23 8.09 -13.25
CA VAL A 118 7.47 7.23 -14.15
C VAL A 118 7.86 7.45 -15.61
N ASN A 119 7.95 8.71 -16.06
CA ASN A 119 8.38 9.05 -17.41
C ASN A 119 9.79 8.53 -17.70
N PHE A 120 10.75 8.77 -16.80
CA PHE A 120 12.12 8.33 -16.97
C PHE A 120 12.23 6.79 -16.99
N LEU A 121 11.57 6.11 -16.06
CA LEU A 121 11.59 4.65 -15.99
C LEU A 121 10.97 4.00 -17.24
N SER A 122 9.87 4.55 -17.75
CA SER A 122 9.18 3.99 -18.91
C SER A 122 9.89 4.29 -20.23
N GLU A 123 10.48 5.48 -20.40
CA GLU A 123 11.04 5.95 -21.66
C GLU A 123 12.52 5.64 -21.80
N VAL A 124 13.28 5.81 -20.72
CA VAL A 124 14.74 5.66 -20.75
C VAL A 124 15.17 4.29 -20.24
N CYS A 125 14.57 3.83 -19.15
CA CYS A 125 14.95 2.54 -18.55
C CYS A 125 14.22 1.35 -19.18
N GLY A 126 13.24 1.57 -20.06
CA GLY A 126 12.47 0.50 -20.71
C GLY A 126 11.61 -0.30 -19.73
N ALA A 127 11.25 0.27 -18.59
CA ALA A 127 10.37 -0.37 -17.62
C ALA A 127 8.90 -0.29 -18.05
N THR A 128 8.14 -1.32 -17.73
CA THR A 128 6.68 -1.31 -17.85
C THR A 128 6.07 -0.90 -16.52
N ILE A 129 5.36 0.22 -16.46
CA ILE A 129 4.74 0.72 -15.24
C ILE A 129 3.27 0.33 -15.23
N VAL A 130 2.82 -0.29 -14.14
CA VAL A 130 1.42 -0.62 -13.87
C VAL A 130 0.97 0.18 -12.64
N LEU A 131 -0.04 1.03 -12.84
CA LEU A 131 -0.62 1.85 -11.76
C LEU A 131 -1.92 1.20 -11.30
N CYS A 132 -1.98 0.83 -10.03
CA CYS A 132 -3.17 0.25 -9.41
C CYS A 132 -3.79 1.28 -8.46
N SER A 133 -5.11 1.46 -8.56
CA SER A 133 -5.84 2.43 -7.74
C SER A 133 -7.34 2.15 -7.78
N ALA A 134 -8.01 2.34 -6.66
CA ALA A 134 -9.48 2.39 -6.62
C ALA A 134 -10.00 3.70 -7.24
N THR A 135 -9.21 4.79 -7.12
CA THR A 135 -9.55 6.11 -7.67
C THR A 135 -8.32 6.68 -8.35
N GLN A 136 -8.39 6.91 -9.66
CA GLN A 136 -7.26 7.45 -10.42
C GLN A 136 -6.96 8.89 -9.97
N PRO A 137 -5.73 9.18 -9.52
CA PRO A 137 -5.32 10.56 -9.27
C PRO A 137 -5.17 11.31 -10.60
N CYS A 138 -5.42 12.63 -10.58
CA CYS A 138 -5.24 13.51 -11.74
C CYS A 138 -3.75 13.74 -12.01
N LEU A 139 -3.04 12.72 -12.48
CA LEU A 139 -1.59 12.79 -12.77
C LEU A 139 -1.27 13.78 -13.88
N GLU A 140 -2.23 14.04 -14.78
CA GLU A 140 -2.16 15.02 -15.84
C GLU A 140 -2.23 16.47 -15.35
N ALA A 141 -2.73 16.72 -14.14
CA ALA A 141 -2.82 18.05 -13.55
C ALA A 141 -1.52 18.52 -12.86
N ALA A 142 -0.49 17.67 -12.79
CA ALA A 142 0.81 18.05 -12.25
C ALA A 142 1.60 18.91 -13.25
N ASP A 143 2.54 19.74 -12.74
CA ASP A 143 3.41 20.60 -13.57
C ASP A 143 4.19 19.82 -14.65
N HIS A 144 4.53 18.56 -14.34
CA HIS A 144 5.12 17.61 -15.29
C HIS A 144 4.19 16.40 -15.43
N PRO A 145 3.28 16.39 -16.40
CA PRO A 145 2.35 15.28 -16.61
C PRO A 145 3.06 14.01 -17.11
N LEU A 146 2.34 12.91 -17.09
CA LEU A 146 2.80 11.70 -17.76
C LEU A 146 2.86 11.94 -19.28
N HIS A 147 3.98 11.57 -19.89
CA HIS A 147 4.15 11.71 -21.35
C HIS A 147 3.32 10.70 -22.13
N ARG A 148 3.12 9.50 -21.58
CA ARG A 148 2.27 8.47 -22.15
C ARG A 148 0.99 8.36 -21.35
N GLN A 149 -0.14 8.42 -22.02
CA GLN A 149 -1.42 8.16 -21.36
C GLN A 149 -1.51 6.70 -20.94
N PRO A 150 -1.87 6.42 -19.69
CA PRO A 150 -2.11 5.05 -19.23
C PRO A 150 -3.21 4.39 -20.04
N VAL A 151 -3.06 3.08 -20.29
CA VAL A 151 -4.08 2.26 -20.94
C VAL A 151 -4.71 1.38 -19.87
N ASP A 152 -6.03 1.37 -19.81
CA ASP A 152 -6.76 0.51 -18.89
C ASP A 152 -6.51 -0.97 -19.21
N LEU A 153 -6.03 -1.73 -18.22
CA LEU A 153 -5.83 -3.17 -18.34
C LEU A 153 -7.16 -3.93 -18.35
N VAL A 154 -8.19 -3.38 -17.71
CA VAL A 154 -9.54 -3.96 -17.66
C VAL A 154 -10.47 -3.11 -18.53
N PRO A 155 -10.80 -3.58 -19.72
CA PRO A 155 -11.76 -2.88 -20.57
C PRO A 155 -13.18 -2.94 -19.97
N GLN A 156 -14.02 -1.93 -20.28
CA GLN A 156 -15.43 -1.89 -19.88
C GLN A 156 -15.67 -1.85 -18.34
N GLN A 157 -14.85 -1.17 -17.59
CA GLN A 157 -14.99 -1.05 -16.13
C GLN A 157 -16.41 -0.66 -15.69
N LYS A 158 -17.10 0.24 -16.43
CA LYS A 158 -18.44 0.70 -16.08
C LYS A 158 -19.47 -0.43 -16.04
N ALA A 159 -19.36 -1.42 -16.93
CA ALA A 159 -20.27 -2.57 -16.94
C ALA A 159 -20.04 -3.51 -15.75
N LEU A 160 -18.82 -3.51 -15.20
CA LEU A 160 -18.47 -4.33 -14.04
C LEU A 160 -18.87 -3.66 -12.72
N TRP A 161 -19.03 -2.35 -12.67
CA TRP A 161 -19.38 -1.63 -11.45
C TRP A 161 -20.70 -2.09 -10.86
N ASP A 162 -21.73 -2.29 -11.70
CA ASP A 162 -23.05 -2.77 -11.24
C ASP A 162 -22.98 -4.18 -10.65
N VAL A 163 -22.12 -5.05 -11.21
CA VAL A 163 -21.89 -6.41 -10.71
C VAL A 163 -21.14 -6.41 -9.37
N PHE A 164 -20.23 -5.46 -9.17
CA PHE A 164 -19.43 -5.35 -7.95
C PHE A 164 -20.00 -4.37 -6.91
N LYS A 165 -21.12 -3.70 -7.21
CA LYS A 165 -21.79 -2.82 -6.26
C LYS A 165 -22.29 -3.62 -5.05
N ARG A 166 -21.69 -3.39 -3.89
CA ARG A 166 -22.01 -4.07 -2.61
C ARG A 166 -22.41 -3.10 -1.50
N THR A 167 -22.28 -1.80 -1.75
CA THR A 167 -22.51 -0.77 -0.74
C THR A 167 -23.34 0.36 -1.31
N ASP A 168 -24.17 0.94 -0.46
CA ASP A 168 -24.83 2.21 -0.72
C ASP A 168 -24.21 3.29 0.15
N ILE A 169 -23.76 4.38 -0.48
CA ILE A 169 -23.13 5.50 0.22
C ILE A 169 -24.23 6.52 0.53
N GLN A 170 -24.37 6.85 1.81
CA GLN A 170 -25.30 7.86 2.30
C GLN A 170 -24.54 9.02 2.94
N ASN A 171 -24.96 10.25 2.65
CA ASN A 171 -24.41 11.42 3.33
C ASN A 171 -25.28 11.72 4.56
N ALA A 172 -24.77 11.44 5.75
CA ALA A 172 -25.43 11.73 7.02
C ALA A 172 -25.26 13.18 7.49
N GLY A 173 -24.61 14.05 6.71
CA GLY A 173 -24.39 15.46 7.06
C GLY A 173 -23.20 15.64 8.01
N CYS A 174 -23.32 16.68 8.89
CA CYS A 174 -22.29 17.02 9.86
C CYS A 174 -22.84 16.77 11.28
N ALA A 175 -22.02 16.16 12.11
CA ALA A 175 -22.29 15.95 13.53
C ALA A 175 -21.11 16.46 14.36
N ARG A 176 -21.37 16.83 15.61
CA ARG A 176 -20.30 17.13 16.57
C ARG A 176 -19.73 15.83 17.14
N LEU A 177 -18.49 15.89 17.61
CA LEU A 177 -17.81 14.73 18.16
C LEU A 177 -18.59 14.11 19.33
N GLU A 178 -19.19 14.94 20.17
CA GLU A 178 -19.98 14.53 21.34
C GLU A 178 -21.29 13.82 20.97
N GLU A 179 -21.81 14.02 19.77
CA GLU A 179 -23.03 13.40 19.25
C GLU A 179 -22.78 12.01 18.64
N LEU A 180 -21.52 11.72 18.26
CA LEU A 180 -21.16 10.48 17.57
C LEU A 180 -21.51 9.21 18.37
N PRO A 181 -21.31 9.11 19.69
CA PRO A 181 -21.68 7.90 20.42
C PRO A 181 -23.16 7.55 20.27
N GLN A 182 -24.06 8.53 20.33
CA GLN A 182 -25.49 8.33 20.15
C GLN A 182 -25.80 7.87 18.71
N ILE A 183 -25.24 8.52 17.70
CA ILE A 183 -25.41 8.14 16.28
C ILE A 183 -24.95 6.71 16.04
N VAL A 184 -23.83 6.31 16.63
CA VAL A 184 -23.30 4.96 16.52
C VAL A 184 -24.25 3.94 17.19
N MET A 185 -24.76 4.24 18.36
CA MET A 185 -25.70 3.37 19.06
C MET A 185 -27.04 3.21 18.32
N GLU A 186 -27.55 4.30 17.74
CA GLU A 186 -28.75 4.26 16.89
C GLU A 186 -28.50 3.41 15.62
N ALA A 187 -27.36 3.58 14.95
CA ALA A 187 -27.01 2.77 13.79
C ALA A 187 -26.82 1.28 14.14
N LEU A 188 -26.20 1.00 15.28
CA LEU A 188 -25.99 -0.37 15.77
C LEU A 188 -27.30 -1.09 16.10
N SER A 189 -28.38 -0.35 16.43
CA SER A 189 -29.69 -0.96 16.65
C SER A 189 -30.29 -1.61 15.40
N SER A 190 -29.80 -1.25 14.22
CA SER A 190 -30.28 -1.74 12.93
C SER A 190 -29.32 -2.71 12.20
N CYS A 191 -28.16 -3.01 12.79
CA CYS A 191 -27.17 -3.90 12.19
C CYS A 191 -26.45 -4.73 13.27
N ASP A 192 -25.92 -5.90 12.88
CA ASP A 192 -25.21 -6.82 13.76
C ASP A 192 -23.80 -6.33 14.10
N SER A 193 -23.20 -5.56 13.24
CA SER A 193 -21.85 -5.00 13.42
C SER A 193 -21.69 -3.66 12.71
N LEU A 194 -20.86 -2.79 13.28
CA LEU A 194 -20.59 -1.45 12.76
C LEU A 194 -19.10 -1.15 12.79
N LEU A 195 -18.55 -0.67 11.68
CA LEU A 195 -17.19 -0.13 11.60
C LEU A 195 -17.24 1.39 11.55
N VAL A 196 -16.61 2.05 12.50
CA VAL A 196 -16.46 3.50 12.51
C VAL A 196 -15.01 3.87 12.22
N VAL A 197 -14.80 4.68 11.18
CA VAL A 197 -13.48 5.17 10.79
C VAL A 197 -13.36 6.65 11.12
N CYS A 198 -12.44 7.00 12.02
CA CYS A 198 -12.15 8.35 12.44
C CYS A 198 -10.90 8.90 11.74
N ASN A 199 -10.87 10.21 11.48
CA ASN A 199 -9.71 10.86 10.85
C ASN A 199 -8.53 11.02 11.82
N THR A 200 -8.78 11.12 13.12
CA THR A 200 -7.73 11.33 14.12
C THR A 200 -7.75 10.24 15.20
N LYS A 201 -6.57 10.00 15.78
CA LYS A 201 -6.41 9.07 16.91
C LYS A 201 -7.20 9.52 18.15
N LYS A 202 -7.36 10.84 18.33
CA LYS A 202 -8.08 11.42 19.47
C LYS A 202 -9.58 11.17 19.35
N GLU A 203 -10.15 11.34 18.16
CA GLU A 203 -11.57 11.05 17.90
C GLU A 203 -11.87 9.56 18.11
N ALA A 204 -10.99 8.69 17.58
CA ALA A 204 -11.14 7.24 17.75
C ALA A 204 -11.08 6.82 19.23
N ALA A 205 -10.17 7.39 20.01
CA ALA A 205 -10.05 7.12 21.45
C ALA A 205 -11.28 7.62 22.22
N PHE A 206 -11.70 8.85 21.96
CA PHE A 206 -12.89 9.43 22.59
C PHE A 206 -14.14 8.59 22.34
N LEU A 207 -14.36 8.19 21.08
CA LEU A 207 -15.52 7.38 20.72
C LEU A 207 -15.47 6.00 21.38
N PHE A 208 -14.30 5.36 21.40
CA PHE A 208 -14.10 4.08 22.05
C PHE A 208 -14.41 4.14 23.55
N GLU A 209 -13.86 5.13 24.28
CA GLU A 209 -14.11 5.34 25.71
C GLU A 209 -15.60 5.60 26.01
N SER A 210 -16.25 6.41 25.16
CA SER A 210 -17.68 6.71 25.31
C SER A 210 -18.55 5.48 25.10
N LEU A 211 -18.28 4.66 24.08
CA LEU A 211 -19.04 3.42 23.81
C LEU A 211 -18.79 2.33 24.87
N GLN A 212 -17.59 2.26 25.44
CA GLN A 212 -17.31 1.36 26.57
C GLN A 212 -18.13 1.73 27.81
N ALA A 213 -18.32 3.02 28.08
CA ALA A 213 -19.13 3.49 29.19
C ALA A 213 -20.60 3.04 29.07
N GLU A 214 -21.11 2.85 27.86
CA GLU A 214 -22.46 2.35 27.55
C GLU A 214 -22.53 0.79 27.48
N ASN A 215 -21.50 0.08 27.99
CA ASN A 215 -21.39 -1.39 27.93
C ASN A 215 -21.48 -1.99 26.51
N CYS A 216 -21.14 -1.23 25.48
CA CYS A 216 -21.06 -1.70 24.12
C CYS A 216 -19.79 -2.54 23.91
N ARG A 217 -19.91 -3.74 23.33
CA ARG A 217 -18.75 -4.54 22.94
C ARG A 217 -18.09 -3.87 21.74
N CYS A 218 -16.95 -3.23 21.96
CA CYS A 218 -16.23 -2.51 20.92
C CYS A 218 -14.73 -2.82 20.95
N PHE A 219 -14.10 -2.65 19.81
CA PHE A 219 -12.66 -2.82 19.61
C PHE A 219 -12.07 -1.52 19.06
N HIS A 220 -10.90 -1.15 19.56
CA HIS A 220 -10.20 0.05 19.11
C HIS A 220 -8.94 -0.35 18.33
N LEU A 221 -8.79 0.20 17.14
CA LEU A 221 -7.59 0.07 16.34
C LEU A 221 -7.05 1.46 15.96
N SER A 222 -5.82 1.73 16.30
CA SER A 222 -5.18 2.98 15.90
C SER A 222 -3.69 2.81 15.63
N ALA A 223 -3.10 3.77 14.90
CA ALA A 223 -1.67 3.80 14.64
C ALA A 223 -0.82 4.11 15.89
N ALA A 224 -1.45 4.41 17.05
CA ALA A 224 -0.75 4.58 18.32
C ALA A 224 -0.47 3.24 19.03
N MET A 225 -1.15 2.16 18.62
CA MET A 225 -0.96 0.82 19.21
C MET A 225 0.34 0.19 18.74
N CYS A 226 1.01 -0.55 19.63
CA CYS A 226 2.13 -1.38 19.23
C CYS A 226 1.66 -2.55 18.33
N VAL A 227 2.57 -3.12 17.57
CA VAL A 227 2.27 -4.16 16.58
C VAL A 227 1.61 -5.38 17.23
N GLN A 228 2.11 -5.81 18.39
CA GLN A 228 1.59 -6.97 19.12
C GLN A 228 0.13 -6.75 19.55
N HIS A 229 -0.16 -5.63 20.20
CA HIS A 229 -1.52 -5.30 20.65
C HIS A 229 -2.51 -5.20 19.48
N ARG A 230 -2.06 -4.64 18.35
CA ARG A 230 -2.89 -4.58 17.14
C ARG A 230 -3.23 -5.98 16.61
N ARG A 231 -2.26 -6.90 16.57
CA ARG A 231 -2.49 -8.29 16.15
C ARG A 231 -3.47 -9.00 17.06
N GLU A 232 -3.31 -8.86 18.36
CA GLU A 232 -4.23 -9.44 19.36
C GLU A 232 -5.65 -8.92 19.19
N THR A 233 -5.81 -7.61 19.00
CA THR A 233 -7.12 -6.99 18.74
C THR A 233 -7.77 -7.51 17.46
N LEU A 234 -7.00 -7.64 16.37
CA LEU A 234 -7.49 -8.18 15.10
C LEU A 234 -7.86 -9.66 15.19
N GLN A 235 -7.19 -10.45 16.03
CA GLN A 235 -7.54 -11.85 16.26
C GLN A 235 -8.78 -12.03 17.13
N ALA A 236 -9.13 -11.01 17.93
CA ALA A 236 -10.30 -11.01 18.81
C ALA A 236 -11.59 -10.48 18.12
N LEU A 237 -11.48 -9.88 16.94
CA LEU A 237 -12.57 -9.46 16.05
C LEU A 237 -13.20 -10.65 15.34
#